data_a68c85e1c39c2b8fd4490386953f15a5
#
_entry.id   a68c85e1c39c2b8fd4490386953f15a5
#
_cell.length_a   1.000
_cell.length_b   1.000
_cell.length_c   1.000
_cell.angle_alpha   90.00
_cell.angle_beta   90.00
_cell.angle_gamma   90.00
#
_symmetry.space_group_name_H-M   'P 1'
#
loop_
_entity.id
_entity.type
_entity.pdbx_description
1 polymer ?
#
loop_
_entity_poly.entity_id
_entity_poly.type
_entity_poly.pdbx_seq_one_letter_code
_entity_poly.pdbx_strand_id
1 'polypeptide(L)'
;ISSEAIIKAAKSAFEQAGLKVEETTAKKGEDETVDTDVLVVGMGASGTLAALTASEAGAKVIGVEATDVLGGFGNAAQGMFAIGTDLQKERYGDHMQTNEEYWYEFMQDHNSQLGNGSLIRRFVSEAKNTVAYCLDKGVKFYLSEMPQQIAHFNTDVIYHRWGGAEPFKHFAEQLEKDGVEVKYNTTAKELITDKDGNVVGAICEKQDGGKLTVNAKSVIVATGSFAANQDLMKETLG
;
A
#
# COMPACT_ATOMS: atom_id res chain seq x y z
N ILE A 1 9.11 -18.93 -8.58
CA ILE A 1 8.96 -20.33 -8.10
C ILE A 1 7.65 -20.34 -7.37
N SER A 2 6.67 -21.11 -7.88
CA SER A 2 5.36 -21.16 -7.26
C SER A 2 5.42 -21.94 -5.95
N SER A 3 4.60 -21.55 -4.96
CA SER A 3 4.43 -22.28 -3.70
C SER A 3 4.10 -23.76 -3.91
N GLU A 4 3.37 -24.11 -4.98
CA GLU A 4 3.10 -25.47 -5.38
C GLU A 4 4.36 -26.31 -5.69
N ALA A 5 5.36 -25.69 -6.34
CA ALA A 5 6.61 -26.39 -6.64
C ALA A 5 7.40 -26.69 -5.35
N ILE A 6 7.38 -25.76 -4.39
CA ILE A 6 8.01 -25.97 -3.07
C ILE A 6 7.29 -27.07 -2.28
N ILE A 7 5.96 -27.01 -2.25
CA ILE A 7 5.14 -28.03 -1.57
C ILE A 7 5.36 -29.41 -2.20
N LYS A 8 5.41 -29.50 -3.53
CA LYS A 8 5.65 -30.76 -4.25
C LYS A 8 7.05 -31.31 -3.95
N ALA A 9 8.07 -30.46 -3.94
CA ALA A 9 9.44 -30.85 -3.61
C ALA A 9 9.55 -31.32 -2.15
N ALA A 10 8.91 -30.63 -1.21
CA ALA A 10 8.85 -31.03 0.18
C ALA A 10 8.15 -32.37 0.37
N LYS A 11 6.98 -32.58 -0.23
CA LYS A 11 6.26 -33.87 -0.21
C LYS A 11 7.15 -35.00 -0.73
N SER A 12 7.82 -34.81 -1.87
CA SER A 12 8.73 -35.81 -2.45
C SER A 12 9.92 -36.13 -1.51
N ALA A 13 10.48 -35.13 -0.85
CA ALA A 13 11.59 -35.33 0.11
C ALA A 13 11.13 -36.14 1.33
N PHE A 14 9.94 -35.86 1.86
CA PHE A 14 9.38 -36.63 2.98
C PHE A 14 9.11 -38.10 2.59
N GLU A 15 8.54 -38.35 1.40
CA GLU A 15 8.32 -39.70 0.89
C GLU A 15 9.64 -40.47 0.75
N GLN A 16 10.69 -39.84 0.19
CA GLN A 16 12.02 -40.45 0.07
C GLN A 16 12.67 -40.74 1.45
N ALA A 17 12.36 -39.93 2.44
CA ALA A 17 12.82 -40.17 3.83
C ALA A 17 11.96 -41.21 4.58
N GLY A 18 10.96 -41.82 3.96
CA GLY A 18 10.06 -42.76 4.59
C GLY A 18 9.11 -42.17 5.62
N LEU A 19 8.95 -40.83 5.61
CA LEU A 19 8.03 -40.11 6.47
C LEU A 19 6.67 -39.99 5.82
N LYS A 20 5.61 -40.32 6.52
CA LYS A 20 4.24 -40.07 6.07
C LYS A 20 3.88 -38.60 6.36
N VAL A 21 3.55 -37.87 5.33
CA VAL A 21 2.89 -36.57 5.47
C VAL A 21 1.43 -36.83 5.78
N GLU A 22 1.01 -36.66 7.01
CA GLU A 22 -0.42 -36.58 7.32
C GLU A 22 -0.93 -35.25 6.81
N GLU A 23 -1.85 -35.28 5.86
CA GLU A 23 -2.59 -34.07 5.49
C GLU A 23 -3.50 -33.72 6.68
N THR A 24 -3.04 -32.80 7.50
CA THR A 24 -3.92 -32.17 8.48
C THR A 24 -4.95 -31.37 7.70
N THR A 25 -6.18 -31.87 7.60
CA THR A 25 -7.32 -31.05 7.19
C THR A 25 -7.50 -29.99 8.28
N ALA A 26 -6.90 -28.81 8.06
CA ALA A 26 -7.14 -27.68 8.94
C ALA A 26 -8.65 -27.46 9.00
N LYS A 27 -9.21 -27.42 10.20
CA LYS A 27 -10.63 -27.12 10.39
C LYS A 27 -10.87 -25.73 9.83
N LYS A 28 -11.87 -25.58 8.95
CA LYS A 28 -12.26 -24.26 8.40
C LYS A 28 -12.52 -23.31 9.56
N GLY A 29 -11.99 -22.09 9.48
CA GLY A 29 -12.22 -21.03 10.45
C GLY A 29 -13.70 -20.64 10.52
N GLU A 30 -14.09 -20.00 11.62
CA GLU A 30 -15.46 -19.54 11.83
C GLU A 30 -15.74 -18.31 10.98
N ASP A 31 -16.99 -18.20 10.50
CA ASP A 31 -17.48 -17.02 9.80
C ASP A 31 -17.74 -15.90 10.82
N GLU A 32 -17.37 -14.67 10.46
CA GLU A 32 -17.44 -13.48 11.31
C GLU A 32 -18.14 -12.34 10.57
N THR A 33 -18.91 -11.52 11.29
CA THR A 33 -19.48 -10.28 10.75
C THR A 33 -19.17 -9.14 11.71
N VAL A 34 -18.63 -8.04 11.15
CA VAL A 34 -18.24 -6.85 11.92
C VAL A 34 -18.75 -5.58 11.24
N ASP A 35 -18.91 -4.50 12.04
CA ASP A 35 -19.35 -3.20 11.57
C ASP A 35 -18.28 -2.13 11.84
N THR A 36 -18.12 -1.21 10.89
CA THR A 36 -17.18 -0.10 11.00
C THR A 36 -17.71 1.16 10.30
N ASP A 37 -17.08 2.31 10.52
CA ASP A 37 -17.37 3.52 9.75
C ASP A 37 -16.67 3.48 8.40
N VAL A 38 -15.38 3.11 8.41
CA VAL A 38 -14.55 3.04 7.20
C VAL A 38 -13.86 1.67 7.12
N LEU A 39 -14.08 0.98 6.00
CA LEU A 39 -13.31 -0.21 5.63
C LEU A 39 -12.23 0.19 4.65
N VAL A 40 -10.99 -0.18 4.94
CA VAL A 40 -9.86 -0.03 4.01
C VAL A 40 -9.45 -1.40 3.48
N VAL A 41 -9.57 -1.60 2.17
CA VAL A 41 -9.23 -2.85 1.49
C VAL A 41 -7.83 -2.75 0.88
N GLY A 42 -6.88 -3.48 1.45
CA GLY A 42 -5.46 -3.42 1.12
C GLY A 42 -4.72 -2.41 2.00
N MET A 43 -3.79 -2.89 2.81
CA MET A 43 -3.01 -2.08 3.75
C MET A 43 -1.57 -1.86 3.23
N GLY A 44 -1.43 -1.61 1.91
CA GLY A 44 -0.23 -1.07 1.30
C GLY A 44 0.00 0.40 1.71
N ALA A 45 0.95 1.09 1.08
CA ALA A 45 1.27 2.48 1.44
C ALA A 45 0.02 3.40 1.42
N SER A 46 -0.80 3.34 0.38
CA SER A 46 -1.99 4.17 0.25
C SER A 46 -3.06 3.83 1.29
N GLY A 47 -3.33 2.53 1.50
CA GLY A 47 -4.35 2.09 2.45
C GLY A 47 -3.95 2.37 3.90
N THR A 48 -2.68 2.20 4.24
CA THR A 48 -2.15 2.52 5.57
C THR A 48 -2.36 4.00 5.91
N LEU A 49 -1.97 4.91 5.00
CA LEU A 49 -2.16 6.34 5.24
C LEU A 49 -3.63 6.76 5.22
N ALA A 50 -4.45 6.11 4.38
CA ALA A 50 -5.90 6.34 4.37
C ALA A 50 -6.56 5.92 5.71
N ALA A 51 -6.15 4.77 6.25
CA ALA A 51 -6.64 4.28 7.54
C ALA A 51 -6.26 5.22 8.70
N LEU A 52 -5.01 5.67 8.74
CA LEU A 52 -4.53 6.65 9.73
C LEU A 52 -5.31 7.96 9.63
N THR A 53 -5.45 8.51 8.43
CA THR A 53 -6.18 9.77 8.23
C THR A 53 -7.65 9.66 8.63
N ALA A 54 -8.29 8.53 8.33
CA ALA A 54 -9.69 8.30 8.70
C ALA A 54 -9.86 8.17 10.23
N SER A 55 -8.95 7.46 10.90
CA SER A 55 -8.99 7.32 12.36
C SER A 55 -8.73 8.64 13.07
N GLU A 56 -7.78 9.45 12.59
CA GLU A 56 -7.51 10.79 13.11
C GLU A 56 -8.70 11.74 12.94
N ALA A 57 -9.53 11.52 11.92
CA ALA A 57 -10.79 12.22 11.74
C ALA A 57 -11.92 11.70 12.66
N GLY A 58 -11.65 10.72 13.52
CA GLY A 58 -12.57 10.16 14.51
C GLY A 58 -13.44 9.00 13.99
N ALA A 59 -13.15 8.45 12.80
CA ALA A 59 -13.86 7.29 12.30
C ALA A 59 -13.35 5.99 12.96
N LYS A 60 -14.27 5.05 13.23
CA LYS A 60 -13.91 3.66 13.50
C LYS A 60 -13.43 3.02 12.19
N VAL A 61 -12.21 2.50 12.16
CA VAL A 61 -11.60 1.96 10.94
C VAL A 61 -11.24 0.49 11.10
N ILE A 62 -11.57 -0.30 10.08
CA ILE A 62 -11.06 -1.66 9.91
C ILE A 62 -10.27 -1.70 8.59
N GLY A 63 -9.02 -2.19 8.67
CA GLY A 63 -8.22 -2.53 7.49
C GLY A 63 -8.22 -4.03 7.23
N VAL A 64 -8.28 -4.45 5.97
CA VAL A 64 -8.06 -5.85 5.57
C VAL A 64 -6.83 -5.93 4.69
N GLU A 65 -5.94 -6.89 4.99
CA GLU A 65 -4.68 -7.10 4.29
C GLU A 65 -4.50 -8.58 3.96
N ALA A 66 -4.19 -8.86 2.70
CA ALA A 66 -4.07 -10.23 2.21
C ALA A 66 -2.85 -10.98 2.77
N THR A 67 -1.81 -10.24 3.14
CA THR A 67 -0.57 -10.78 3.73
C THR A 67 -0.55 -10.65 5.26
N ASP A 68 0.52 -11.10 5.87
CA ASP A 68 0.76 -10.97 7.31
C ASP A 68 1.52 -9.68 7.69
N VAL A 69 1.80 -8.82 6.71
CA VAL A 69 2.58 -7.59 6.91
C VAL A 69 1.92 -6.36 6.30
N LEU A 70 2.05 -5.24 7.01
CA LEU A 70 1.65 -3.92 6.55
C LEU A 70 2.61 -3.39 5.47
N GLY A 71 2.12 -2.54 4.56
CA GLY A 71 2.95 -1.76 3.65
C GLY A 71 2.96 -2.21 2.20
N GLY A 72 2.65 -3.48 1.92
CA GLY A 72 2.63 -3.99 0.54
C GLY A 72 3.90 -3.64 -0.24
N PHE A 73 3.77 -3.12 -1.45
CA PHE A 73 4.91 -2.65 -2.27
C PHE A 73 5.69 -1.49 -1.63
N GLY A 74 5.11 -0.76 -0.70
CA GLY A 74 5.80 0.27 0.07
C GLY A 74 7.03 -0.26 0.82
N ASN A 75 7.00 -1.54 1.25
CA ASN A 75 8.14 -2.19 1.90
C ASN A 75 9.35 -2.38 0.97
N ALA A 76 9.13 -2.42 -0.34
CA ALA A 76 10.18 -2.51 -1.35
C ALA A 76 10.57 -1.13 -1.91
N ALA A 77 9.82 -0.09 -1.62
CA ALA A 77 10.12 1.26 -2.05
C ALA A 77 11.35 1.80 -1.29
N GLN A 78 12.15 2.59 -1.98
CA GLN A 78 13.35 3.20 -1.39
C GLN A 78 13.11 4.62 -0.90
N GLY A 79 11.93 5.16 -1.12
CA GLY A 79 11.59 6.53 -0.78
C GLY A 79 10.38 7.04 -1.55
N MET A 80 10.11 8.31 -1.42
CA MET A 80 9.01 8.99 -2.08
C MET A 80 9.46 10.31 -2.72
N PHE A 81 8.75 10.70 -3.77
CA PHE A 81 8.91 11.99 -4.41
C PHE A 81 8.31 13.09 -3.54
N ALA A 82 9.02 14.21 -3.40
CA ALA A 82 8.43 15.48 -3.00
C ALA A 82 9.31 16.65 -3.42
N ILE A 83 8.71 17.82 -3.55
CA ILE A 83 9.40 19.08 -3.82
C ILE A 83 8.98 20.15 -2.81
N GLY A 84 9.91 21.04 -2.46
CA GLY A 84 9.63 22.17 -1.57
C GLY A 84 9.41 21.80 -0.11
N THR A 85 9.92 20.65 0.34
CA THR A 85 9.92 20.27 1.76
C THR A 85 10.94 21.08 2.56
N ASP A 86 10.72 21.20 3.87
CA ASP A 86 11.66 21.90 4.74
C ASP A 86 13.02 21.18 4.83
N LEU A 87 13.03 19.85 4.76
CA LEU A 87 14.27 19.07 4.64
C LEU A 87 15.09 19.46 3.41
N GLN A 88 14.43 19.66 2.27
CA GLN A 88 15.10 20.06 1.04
C GLN A 88 15.61 21.51 1.13
N LYS A 89 14.85 22.42 1.72
CA LYS A 89 15.27 23.81 1.93
C LYS A 89 16.49 23.88 2.83
N GLU A 90 16.51 23.12 3.93
CA GLU A 90 17.64 23.03 4.82
C GLU A 90 18.89 22.48 4.14
N ARG A 91 18.71 21.42 3.31
CA ARG A 91 19.83 20.73 2.66
C ARG A 91 20.38 21.46 1.45
N TYR A 92 19.52 22.00 0.60
CA TYR A 92 19.87 22.50 -0.74
C TYR A 92 19.67 24.01 -0.91
N GLY A 93 19.02 24.68 0.06
CA GLY A 93 18.71 26.12 -0.05
C GLY A 93 17.81 26.40 -1.27
N ASP A 94 18.12 27.52 -1.95
CA ASP A 94 17.38 28.00 -3.12
C ASP A 94 17.84 27.35 -4.44
N HIS A 95 18.75 26.39 -4.38
CA HIS A 95 19.31 25.73 -5.57
C HIS A 95 18.40 24.65 -6.15
N MET A 96 17.25 24.41 -5.55
CA MET A 96 16.35 23.34 -5.95
C MET A 96 15.21 23.86 -6.83
N GLN A 97 14.90 23.11 -7.90
CA GLN A 97 13.72 23.36 -8.71
C GLN A 97 12.45 22.95 -7.94
N THR A 98 11.67 23.93 -7.49
CA THR A 98 10.42 23.73 -6.75
C THR A 98 9.17 24.12 -7.54
N ASN A 99 9.30 24.48 -8.82
CA ASN A 99 8.18 24.84 -9.67
C ASN A 99 7.32 23.60 -9.97
N GLU A 100 6.07 23.63 -9.54
CA GLU A 100 5.13 22.50 -9.70
C GLU A 100 4.81 22.22 -11.17
N GLU A 101 4.72 23.26 -12.04
CA GLU A 101 4.48 23.09 -13.46
C GLU A 101 5.64 22.38 -14.16
N TYR A 102 6.89 22.72 -13.81
CA TYR A 102 8.08 22.04 -14.31
C TYR A 102 8.03 20.54 -14.00
N TRP A 103 7.68 20.16 -12.77
CA TRP A 103 7.60 18.75 -12.38
C TRP A 103 6.39 18.03 -12.95
N TYR A 104 5.28 18.77 -13.16
CA TYR A 104 4.14 18.24 -13.89
C TYR A 104 4.51 17.89 -15.34
N GLU A 105 5.13 18.82 -16.06
CA GLU A 105 5.57 18.61 -17.45
C GLU A 105 6.58 17.46 -17.53
N PHE A 106 7.56 17.43 -16.61
CA PHE A 106 8.53 16.34 -16.51
C PHE A 106 7.84 14.97 -16.37
N MET A 107 6.87 14.82 -15.49
CA MET A 107 6.18 13.56 -15.29
C MET A 107 5.30 13.18 -16.48
N GLN A 108 4.70 14.14 -17.14
CA GLN A 108 3.92 13.90 -18.36
C GLN A 108 4.81 13.41 -19.49
N ASP A 109 5.95 14.02 -19.68
CA ASP A 109 6.93 13.62 -20.71
C ASP A 109 7.44 12.19 -20.47
N HIS A 110 7.73 11.83 -19.22
CA HIS A 110 8.17 10.48 -18.85
C HIS A 110 7.08 9.42 -19.05
N ASN A 111 5.82 9.81 -18.99
CA ASN A 111 4.68 8.95 -19.28
C ASN A 111 4.20 9.06 -20.73
N SER A 112 5.01 9.63 -21.64
CA SER A 112 4.65 9.82 -23.05
C SER A 112 3.31 10.54 -23.23
N GLN A 113 2.99 11.48 -22.35
CA GLN A 113 1.72 12.23 -22.30
C GLN A 113 0.47 11.37 -22.06
N LEU A 114 0.63 10.12 -21.65
CA LEU A 114 -0.47 9.19 -21.34
C LEU A 114 -0.91 9.24 -19.87
N GLY A 115 -0.22 9.99 -19.03
CA GLY A 115 -0.54 10.13 -17.61
C GLY A 115 -1.83 10.90 -17.38
N ASN A 116 -2.53 10.54 -16.28
CA ASN A 116 -3.67 11.32 -15.80
C ASN A 116 -3.18 12.67 -15.26
N GLY A 117 -3.34 13.75 -16.04
CA GLY A 117 -2.83 15.07 -15.71
C GLY A 117 -3.33 15.63 -14.38
N SER A 118 -4.61 15.43 -14.05
CA SER A 118 -5.18 15.88 -12.76
C SER A 118 -4.57 15.17 -11.58
N LEU A 119 -4.34 13.86 -11.72
CA LEU A 119 -3.70 13.06 -10.68
C LEU A 119 -2.23 13.47 -10.50
N ILE A 120 -1.50 13.67 -11.58
CA ILE A 120 -0.08 14.09 -11.53
C ILE A 120 0.04 15.47 -10.88
N ARG A 121 -0.81 16.43 -11.23
CA ARG A 121 -0.82 17.76 -10.60
C ARG A 121 -1.03 17.66 -9.09
N ARG A 122 -2.05 16.91 -8.67
CA ARG A 122 -2.32 16.71 -7.26
C ARG A 122 -1.15 16.00 -6.55
N PHE A 123 -0.57 15.00 -7.17
CA PHE A 123 0.60 14.30 -6.64
C PHE A 123 1.78 15.26 -6.42
N VAL A 124 2.10 16.10 -7.40
CA VAL A 124 3.20 17.06 -7.31
C VAL A 124 2.96 18.09 -6.21
N SER A 125 1.75 18.65 -6.12
CA SER A 125 1.43 19.71 -5.15
C SER A 125 1.33 19.19 -3.70
N GLU A 126 0.82 17.95 -3.51
CA GLU A 126 0.53 17.40 -2.17
C GLU A 126 1.67 16.56 -1.59
N ALA A 127 2.65 16.16 -2.39
CA ALA A 127 3.72 15.26 -1.93
C ALA A 127 4.50 15.83 -0.72
N LYS A 128 4.73 17.16 -0.67
CA LYS A 128 5.37 17.82 0.48
C LYS A 128 4.57 17.66 1.77
N ASN A 129 3.24 17.73 1.69
CA ASN A 129 2.36 17.57 2.84
C ASN A 129 2.38 16.12 3.33
N THR A 130 2.49 15.16 2.41
CA THR A 130 2.65 13.74 2.77
C THR A 130 3.99 13.48 3.46
N VAL A 131 5.09 14.10 3.01
CA VAL A 131 6.39 14.02 3.71
C VAL A 131 6.28 14.59 5.12
N ALA A 132 5.66 15.77 5.26
CA ALA A 132 5.46 16.40 6.56
C ALA A 132 4.64 15.51 7.51
N TYR A 133 3.56 14.92 7.00
CA TYR A 133 2.75 13.95 7.74
C TYR A 133 3.56 12.73 8.20
N CYS A 134 4.36 12.14 7.31
CA CYS A 134 5.20 11.00 7.66
C CYS A 134 6.25 11.35 8.73
N LEU A 135 6.86 12.55 8.64
CA LEU A 135 7.79 13.06 9.67
C LEU A 135 7.12 13.20 11.04
N ASP A 136 5.89 13.73 11.07
CA ASP A 136 5.09 13.84 12.30
C ASP A 136 4.81 12.46 12.93
N LYS A 137 4.69 11.41 12.12
CA LYS A 137 4.55 10.01 12.58
C LYS A 137 5.88 9.32 12.92
N GLY A 138 6.98 10.05 12.93
CA GLY A 138 8.30 9.53 13.32
C GLY A 138 9.10 8.87 12.21
N VAL A 139 8.62 8.87 10.97
CA VAL A 139 9.38 8.36 9.82
C VAL A 139 10.59 9.24 9.58
N LYS A 140 11.76 8.62 9.38
CA LYS A 140 13.00 9.33 9.10
C LYS A 140 13.30 9.29 7.61
N PHE A 141 13.60 10.47 7.06
CA PHE A 141 14.00 10.59 5.66
C PHE A 141 15.46 10.97 5.54
N TYR A 142 16.07 10.46 4.48
CA TYR A 142 17.44 10.78 4.08
C TYR A 142 17.40 11.41 2.69
N LEU A 143 17.98 12.59 2.56
CA LEU A 143 18.19 13.22 1.25
C LEU A 143 19.58 12.88 0.72
N SER A 144 19.71 12.74 -0.58
CA SER A 144 20.99 12.45 -1.23
C SER A 144 22.01 13.56 -0.96
N GLU A 145 23.27 13.18 -0.74
CA GLU A 145 24.38 14.15 -0.62
C GLU A 145 24.85 14.64 -1.98
N MET A 146 24.74 13.77 -2.96
CA MET A 146 25.18 14.04 -4.32
C MET A 146 24.01 13.82 -5.28
N PRO A 147 23.56 14.86 -5.95
CA PRO A 147 22.51 14.72 -6.94
C PRO A 147 23.01 13.84 -8.11
N GLN A 148 22.36 12.69 -8.28
CA GLN A 148 22.57 11.89 -9.49
C GLN A 148 21.71 12.47 -10.60
N GLN A 149 22.32 12.70 -11.74
CA GLN A 149 21.58 13.04 -12.94
C GLN A 149 21.04 11.76 -13.58
N ILE A 150 19.72 11.64 -13.62
CA ILE A 150 19.05 10.64 -14.44
C ILE A 150 18.59 11.35 -15.70
N ALA A 151 19.18 11.00 -16.83
CA ALA A 151 19.01 11.68 -18.12
C ALA A 151 19.40 13.17 -18.03
N HIS A 152 18.47 14.07 -18.31
CA HIS A 152 18.71 15.53 -18.30
C HIS A 152 18.28 16.19 -16.98
N PHE A 153 17.85 15.41 -16.00
CA PHE A 153 17.23 15.92 -14.78
C PHE A 153 17.99 15.46 -13.55
N ASN A 154 18.14 16.39 -12.60
CA ASN A 154 18.67 16.07 -11.28
C ASN A 154 17.52 15.59 -10.37
N THR A 155 17.22 14.29 -10.44
CA THR A 155 16.08 13.70 -9.74
C THR A 155 16.36 13.30 -8.30
N ASP A 156 17.61 13.18 -7.89
CA ASP A 156 17.95 12.75 -6.53
C ASP A 156 17.51 13.75 -5.47
N VAL A 157 17.49 15.04 -5.80
CA VAL A 157 17.04 16.10 -4.89
C VAL A 157 15.57 16.01 -4.50
N ILE A 158 14.77 15.35 -5.33
CA ILE A 158 13.32 15.18 -5.09
C ILE A 158 13.01 13.89 -4.33
N TYR A 159 14.00 13.04 -4.08
CA TYR A 159 13.80 11.73 -3.51
C TYR A 159 14.05 11.76 -1.99
N HIS A 160 12.98 11.53 -1.24
CA HIS A 160 13.03 11.37 0.21
C HIS A 160 13.16 9.88 0.50
N ARG A 161 14.40 9.44 0.79
CA ARG A 161 14.71 8.02 0.99
C ARG A 161 14.43 7.60 2.41
N TRP A 162 14.03 6.34 2.58
CA TRP A 162 13.90 5.67 3.88
C TRP A 162 14.56 4.28 3.87
N GLY A 163 14.65 3.65 5.03
CA GLY A 163 15.27 2.35 5.22
C GLY A 163 14.26 1.18 5.07
N GLY A 164 13.94 0.75 3.86
CA GLY A 164 13.10 -0.45 3.63
C GLY A 164 11.72 -0.37 4.29
N ALA A 165 11.38 -1.33 5.12
CA ALA A 165 10.08 -1.41 5.81
C ALA A 165 9.96 -0.51 7.06
N GLU A 166 10.98 0.29 7.37
CA GLU A 166 11.03 1.11 8.60
C GLU A 166 9.80 2.04 8.75
N PRO A 167 9.32 2.77 7.72
CA PRO A 167 8.15 3.62 7.88
C PRO A 167 6.89 2.87 8.33
N PHE A 168 6.71 1.64 7.86
CA PHE A 168 5.52 0.85 8.16
C PHE A 168 5.50 0.30 9.59
N LYS A 169 6.64 0.24 10.27
CA LYS A 169 6.70 -0.03 11.71
C LYS A 169 6.11 1.13 12.51
N HIS A 170 6.48 2.36 12.18
CA HIS A 170 5.92 3.55 12.81
C HIS A 170 4.42 3.68 12.53
N PHE A 171 3.99 3.40 11.30
CA PHE A 171 2.56 3.43 10.96
C PHE A 171 1.77 2.33 11.67
N ALA A 172 2.33 1.11 11.84
CA ALA A 172 1.69 0.05 12.60
C ALA A 172 1.46 0.45 14.06
N GLU A 173 2.48 1.01 14.71
CA GLU A 173 2.39 1.52 16.08
C GLU A 173 1.33 2.63 16.20
N GLN A 174 1.23 3.50 15.19
CA GLN A 174 0.23 4.56 15.21
C GLN A 174 -1.18 4.03 14.96
N LEU A 175 -1.38 3.09 14.03
CA LEU A 175 -2.68 2.44 13.81
C LEU A 175 -3.18 1.76 15.08
N GLU A 176 -2.31 1.06 15.80
CA GLU A 176 -2.64 0.43 17.08
C GLU A 176 -3.06 1.46 18.14
N LYS A 177 -2.30 2.54 18.26
CA LYS A 177 -2.63 3.67 19.17
C LYS A 177 -3.99 4.29 18.87
N ASP A 178 -4.32 4.43 17.60
CA ASP A 178 -5.56 5.05 17.14
C ASP A 178 -6.73 4.06 17.15
N GLY A 179 -6.50 2.82 17.58
CA GLY A 179 -7.52 1.78 17.69
C GLY A 179 -8.00 1.24 16.34
N VAL A 180 -7.19 1.39 15.29
CA VAL A 180 -7.48 0.79 13.98
C VAL A 180 -7.21 -0.71 14.04
N GLU A 181 -8.23 -1.50 13.73
CA GLU A 181 -8.10 -2.95 13.65
C GLU A 181 -7.65 -3.37 12.24
N VAL A 182 -6.49 -4.03 12.13
CA VAL A 182 -6.01 -4.60 10.87
C VAL A 182 -6.19 -6.11 10.87
N LYS A 183 -7.05 -6.61 9.97
CA LYS A 183 -7.28 -8.04 9.73
C LYS A 183 -6.26 -8.52 8.69
N TYR A 184 -5.14 -9.04 9.15
CA TYR A 184 -4.11 -9.65 8.29
C TYR A 184 -4.54 -11.02 7.77
N ASN A 185 -3.83 -11.52 6.76
CA ASN A 185 -4.12 -12.81 6.13
C ASN A 185 -5.60 -12.92 5.70
N THR A 186 -6.18 -11.80 5.28
CA THR A 186 -7.59 -11.66 4.96
C THR A 186 -7.74 -10.97 3.61
N THR A 187 -8.24 -11.72 2.63
CA THR A 187 -8.35 -11.26 1.24
C THR A 187 -9.78 -10.84 0.92
N ALA A 188 -10.00 -9.59 0.53
CA ALA A 188 -11.28 -9.14 0.02
C ALA A 188 -11.60 -9.83 -1.31
N LYS A 189 -12.81 -10.36 -1.44
CA LYS A 189 -13.28 -11.10 -2.61
C LYS A 189 -14.39 -10.37 -3.36
N GLU A 190 -15.27 -9.69 -2.62
CA GLU A 190 -16.46 -9.08 -3.20
C GLU A 190 -16.84 -7.82 -2.41
N LEU A 191 -17.29 -6.79 -3.11
CA LEU A 191 -17.89 -5.61 -2.50
C LEU A 191 -19.39 -5.84 -2.30
N ILE A 192 -19.91 -5.46 -1.13
CA ILE A 192 -21.33 -5.51 -0.81
C ILE A 192 -21.96 -4.20 -1.27
N THR A 193 -23.03 -4.31 -2.06
CA THR A 193 -23.82 -3.15 -2.49
C THR A 193 -25.23 -3.20 -1.91
N ASP A 194 -25.78 -2.03 -1.62
CA ASP A 194 -27.19 -1.90 -1.25
C ASP A 194 -28.10 -1.92 -2.50
N LYS A 195 -29.42 -1.82 -2.28
CA LYS A 195 -30.42 -1.79 -3.35
C LYS A 195 -30.29 -0.58 -4.30
N ASP A 196 -29.63 0.47 -3.88
CA ASP A 196 -29.42 1.70 -4.64
C ASP A 196 -28.05 1.68 -5.36
N GLY A 197 -27.26 0.59 -5.22
CA GLY A 197 -25.95 0.39 -5.84
C GLY A 197 -24.79 1.02 -5.06
N ASN A 198 -25.01 1.53 -3.86
CA ASN A 198 -23.94 2.06 -3.03
C ASN A 198 -23.13 0.93 -2.40
N VAL A 199 -21.81 1.08 -2.34
CA VAL A 199 -20.93 0.13 -1.66
C VAL A 199 -21.06 0.33 -0.15
N VAL A 200 -21.49 -0.74 0.56
CA VAL A 200 -21.77 -0.74 2.00
C VAL A 200 -20.94 -1.77 2.76
N GLY A 201 -19.88 -2.30 2.17
CA GLY A 201 -18.98 -3.26 2.81
C GLY A 201 -18.25 -4.16 1.86
N ALA A 202 -17.65 -5.21 2.41
CA ALA A 202 -17.00 -6.26 1.62
C ALA A 202 -17.11 -7.64 2.29
N ILE A 203 -17.05 -8.68 1.45
CA ILE A 203 -16.87 -10.07 1.85
C ILE A 203 -15.40 -10.42 1.66
N CYS A 204 -14.79 -10.92 2.71
CA CYS A 204 -13.39 -11.31 2.74
C CYS A 204 -13.23 -12.78 3.12
N GLU A 205 -12.17 -13.41 2.67
CA GLU A 205 -11.76 -14.77 3.01
C GLU A 205 -10.53 -14.72 3.90
N LYS A 206 -10.62 -15.32 5.08
CA LYS A 206 -9.50 -15.48 6.01
C LYS A 206 -8.60 -16.65 5.57
N GLN A 207 -7.33 -16.62 5.96
CA GLN A 207 -6.37 -17.69 5.62
C GLN A 207 -6.83 -19.10 6.07
N ASP A 208 -7.58 -19.16 7.15
CA ASP A 208 -8.16 -20.42 7.68
C ASP A 208 -9.42 -20.88 6.94
N GLY A 209 -9.80 -20.18 5.86
CA GLY A 209 -10.98 -20.46 5.04
C GLY A 209 -12.29 -19.95 5.63
N GLY A 210 -12.28 -19.30 6.79
CA GLY A 210 -13.44 -18.61 7.34
C GLY A 210 -13.78 -17.35 6.54
N LYS A 211 -15.07 -16.98 6.52
CA LYS A 211 -15.56 -15.76 5.86
C LYS A 211 -15.59 -14.61 6.87
N LEU A 212 -15.08 -13.46 6.48
CA LEU A 212 -15.26 -12.19 7.19
C LEU A 212 -16.18 -11.28 6.35
N THR A 213 -17.31 -10.90 6.90
CA THR A 213 -18.19 -9.89 6.33
C THR A 213 -17.97 -8.58 7.09
N VAL A 214 -17.56 -7.53 6.38
CA VAL A 214 -17.40 -6.20 6.98
C VAL A 214 -18.46 -5.27 6.41
N ASN A 215 -19.38 -4.82 7.24
CA ASN A 215 -20.31 -3.75 6.90
C ASN A 215 -19.64 -2.40 7.19
N ALA A 216 -19.74 -1.45 6.27
CA ALA A 216 -19.08 -0.15 6.42
C ALA A 216 -19.95 0.98 5.85
N LYS A 217 -19.85 2.17 6.45
CA LYS A 217 -20.49 3.38 5.89
C LYS A 217 -19.74 3.88 4.65
N SER A 218 -18.43 3.62 4.57
CA SER A 218 -17.56 3.94 3.42
C SER A 218 -16.51 2.87 3.23
N VAL A 219 -16.14 2.61 1.96
CA VAL A 219 -15.11 1.65 1.61
C VAL A 219 -14.04 2.34 0.77
N ILE A 220 -12.78 2.20 1.19
CA ILE A 220 -11.61 2.66 0.46
C ILE A 220 -10.92 1.44 -0.15
N VAL A 221 -10.85 1.37 -1.48
CA VAL A 221 -10.17 0.30 -2.20
C VAL A 221 -8.74 0.75 -2.51
N ALA A 222 -7.76 0.13 -1.86
CA ALA A 222 -6.33 0.43 -1.96
C ALA A 222 -5.50 -0.83 -2.27
N THR A 223 -6.05 -1.72 -3.11
CA THR A 223 -5.50 -3.04 -3.42
C THR A 223 -4.25 -3.04 -4.31
N GLY A 224 -3.80 -1.87 -4.72
CA GLY A 224 -2.61 -1.70 -5.55
C GLY A 224 -2.84 -1.90 -7.03
N SER A 225 -1.77 -2.20 -7.75
CA SER A 225 -1.79 -2.37 -9.21
C SER A 225 -2.23 -3.77 -9.61
N PHE A 226 -2.95 -3.87 -10.72
CA PHE A 226 -3.26 -5.15 -11.37
C PHE A 226 -2.11 -5.70 -12.24
N ALA A 227 -0.95 -5.04 -12.27
CA ALA A 227 0.19 -5.43 -13.11
C ALA A 227 0.70 -6.86 -12.87
N ALA A 228 0.47 -7.43 -11.69
CA ALA A 228 0.78 -8.82 -11.39
C ALA A 228 -0.29 -9.81 -11.89
N ASN A 229 -1.46 -9.34 -12.30
CA ASN A 229 -2.53 -10.16 -12.83
C ASN A 229 -2.39 -10.29 -14.36
N GLN A 230 -1.85 -11.43 -14.80
CA GLN A 230 -1.56 -11.65 -16.22
C GLN A 230 -2.81 -11.63 -17.11
N ASP A 231 -3.96 -12.03 -16.60
CA ASP A 231 -5.20 -12.07 -17.38
C ASP A 231 -5.73 -10.65 -17.59
N LEU A 232 -5.77 -9.84 -16.53
CA LEU A 232 -6.13 -8.42 -16.65
C LEU A 232 -5.12 -7.63 -17.51
N MET A 233 -3.84 -7.96 -17.42
CA MET A 233 -2.81 -7.34 -18.27
C MET A 233 -3.05 -7.64 -19.75
N LYS A 234 -3.37 -8.89 -20.10
CA LYS A 234 -3.70 -9.27 -21.48
C LYS A 234 -4.98 -8.62 -21.97
N GLU A 235 -6.01 -8.56 -21.12
CA GLU A 235 -7.29 -7.92 -21.48
C GLU A 235 -7.13 -6.42 -21.71
N THR A 236 -6.26 -5.76 -20.94
CA THR A 236 -6.13 -4.30 -20.96
C THR A 236 -5.11 -3.80 -21.99
N LEU A 237 -4.01 -4.53 -22.19
CA LEU A 237 -2.88 -4.10 -23.01
C LEU A 237 -2.71 -4.89 -24.32
N GLY A 238 -3.44 -5.97 -24.54
CA GLY A 238 -3.42 -6.78 -25.74
C GLY A 238 -2.38 -7.91 -25.64
#